data_62b809fbdb0de556a7275bc146a96c08
#
_entry.id   62b809fbdb0de556a7275bc146a96c08
#
_cell.length_a   1.000
_cell.length_b   1.000
_cell.length_c   1.000
_cell.angle_alpha   90.00
_cell.angle_beta   90.00
_cell.angle_gamma   90.00
#
_symmetry.space_group_name_H-M   'P 1'
#
loop_
_entity.id
_entity.type
_entity.pdbx_description
1 polymer ?
#
loop_
_entity_poly.entity_id
_entity_poly.type
_entity_poly.pdbx_seq_one_letter_code
_entity_poly.pdbx_strand_id
1 'polypeptide(L)'
;YCINDVRVERSIRKVLEKVKLPESEQKLWELDQEINDRGVLVDINLLKNAIYYDNIFKSNLIEKLKLITNINNPKSNNQMKDYLKSLGVEVNSLSKESVGDLLNSCEVKKNPHYEKIKEVLDLRAMLNKTSTKKYEAMKRCMCDDERIRGLFQFYGANRTGRWAGRL
;
A
#
# COMPACT_ATOMS: atom_id res chain seq x y z
N TYR A 1 -2.79 18.83 -30.83
CA TYR A 1 -3.26 18.06 -29.68
C TYR A 1 -3.64 19.04 -28.57
N CYS A 2 -2.71 19.77 -27.97
CA CYS A 2 -2.95 20.74 -26.86
C CYS A 2 -4.03 21.80 -27.18
N ILE A 3 -4.12 22.32 -28.40
CA ILE A 3 -5.14 23.32 -28.78
C ILE A 3 -6.55 22.78 -28.59
N ASN A 4 -6.75 21.51 -28.93
CA ASN A 4 -8.07 20.87 -28.79
C ASN A 4 -8.42 20.66 -27.31
N ASP A 5 -7.45 20.25 -26.50
CA ASP A 5 -7.63 20.05 -25.07
C ASP A 5 -8.07 21.36 -24.38
N VAL A 6 -7.39 22.49 -24.72
CA VAL A 6 -7.75 23.82 -24.21
C VAL A 6 -9.15 24.26 -24.68
N ARG A 7 -9.54 23.95 -25.94
CA ARG A 7 -10.87 24.26 -26.44
C ARG A 7 -11.97 23.51 -25.68
N VAL A 8 -11.74 22.20 -25.42
CA VAL A 8 -12.67 21.36 -24.68
C VAL A 8 -12.80 21.85 -23.24
N GLU A 9 -11.70 22.14 -22.60
CA GLU A 9 -11.66 22.67 -21.23
C GLU A 9 -12.44 24.00 -21.12
N ARG A 10 -12.21 24.93 -22.06
CA ARG A 10 -12.98 26.19 -22.13
C ARG A 10 -14.47 25.99 -22.32
N SER A 11 -14.86 24.98 -23.14
CA SER A 11 -16.27 24.68 -23.37
C SER A 11 -16.92 24.10 -22.10
N ILE A 12 -16.24 23.22 -21.38
CA ILE A 12 -16.68 22.68 -20.09
C ILE A 12 -16.83 23.82 -19.08
N ARG A 13 -15.83 24.69 -18.98
CA ARG A 13 -15.87 25.85 -18.09
C ARG A 13 -17.11 26.73 -18.32
N LYS A 14 -17.42 27.07 -19.57
CA LYS A 14 -18.60 27.87 -19.91
C LYS A 14 -19.92 27.25 -19.44
N VAL A 15 -20.01 25.93 -19.42
CA VAL A 15 -21.18 25.22 -18.90
C VAL A 15 -21.23 25.26 -17.39
N LEU A 16 -20.08 25.03 -16.73
CA LEU A 16 -19.96 24.97 -15.28
C LEU A 16 -20.08 26.35 -14.61
N GLU A 17 -19.69 27.44 -15.27
CA GLU A 17 -19.84 28.81 -14.74
C GLU A 17 -21.29 29.21 -14.38
N LYS A 18 -22.26 28.47 -14.92
CA LYS A 18 -23.68 28.65 -14.58
C LYS A 18 -24.06 28.13 -13.18
N VAL A 19 -23.23 27.24 -12.64
CA VAL A 19 -23.41 26.66 -11.31
C VAL A 19 -22.40 27.30 -10.37
N LYS A 20 -22.91 28.15 -9.48
CA LYS A 20 -22.06 28.79 -8.47
C LYS A 20 -21.67 27.79 -7.38
N LEU A 21 -20.38 27.70 -7.10
CA LEU A 21 -19.89 26.97 -5.95
C LEU A 21 -20.33 27.70 -4.67
N PRO A 22 -20.91 27.00 -3.66
CA PRO A 22 -21.19 27.61 -2.36
C PRO A 22 -19.93 28.23 -1.74
N GLU A 23 -20.08 29.37 -1.07
CA GLU A 23 -18.93 30.07 -0.46
C GLU A 23 -18.20 29.19 0.58
N SER A 24 -18.92 28.34 1.30
CA SER A 24 -18.33 27.37 2.23
C SER A 24 -17.41 26.40 1.54
N GLU A 25 -17.81 25.88 0.39
CA GLU A 25 -17.00 24.93 -0.39
C GLU A 25 -15.79 25.61 -1.03
N GLN A 26 -15.96 26.86 -1.46
CA GLN A 26 -14.85 27.67 -1.97
C GLN A 26 -13.77 27.86 -0.90
N LYS A 27 -14.16 28.24 0.33
CA LYS A 27 -13.23 28.38 1.45
C LYS A 27 -12.52 27.07 1.81
N LEU A 28 -13.22 25.95 1.75
CA LEU A 28 -12.61 24.64 2.00
C LEU A 28 -11.61 24.25 0.90
N TRP A 29 -11.91 24.59 -0.34
CA TRP A 29 -10.98 24.37 -1.46
C TRP A 29 -9.73 25.26 -1.32
N GLU A 30 -9.90 26.53 -0.96
CA GLU A 30 -8.77 27.45 -0.71
C GLU A 30 -7.89 26.93 0.44
N LEU A 31 -8.49 26.44 1.51
CA LEU A 31 -7.79 25.80 2.63
C LEU A 31 -7.02 24.55 2.17
N ASP A 32 -7.61 23.73 1.29
CA ASP A 32 -6.92 22.56 0.72
C ASP A 32 -5.68 22.98 -0.06
N GLN A 33 -5.78 24.04 -0.87
CA GLN A 33 -4.61 24.57 -1.60
C GLN A 33 -3.54 25.07 -0.63
N GLU A 34 -3.92 25.85 0.39
CA GLU A 34 -2.98 26.34 1.40
C GLU A 34 -2.25 25.20 2.13
N ILE A 35 -2.98 24.16 2.56
CA ILE A 35 -2.39 23.01 3.23
C ILE A 35 -1.44 22.25 2.29
N ASN A 36 -1.83 22.06 1.03
CA ASN A 36 -1.02 21.37 0.05
C ASN A 36 0.25 22.13 -0.34
N ASP A 37 0.17 23.46 -0.46
CA ASP A 37 1.31 24.33 -0.78
C ASP A 37 2.27 24.46 0.40
N ARG A 38 1.76 24.61 1.62
CA ARG A 38 2.56 24.61 2.84
C ARG A 38 3.25 23.27 3.06
N GLY A 39 2.57 22.18 2.74
CA GLY A 39 3.01 20.82 2.98
C GLY A 39 2.98 20.41 4.46
N VAL A 40 3.13 19.12 4.69
CA VAL A 40 3.15 18.50 6.02
C VAL A 40 4.59 18.15 6.39
N LEU A 41 5.03 18.62 7.54
CA LEU A 41 6.37 18.34 8.07
C LEU A 41 6.49 16.86 8.43
N VAL A 42 7.59 16.24 8.05
CA VAL A 42 7.90 14.83 8.31
C VAL A 42 8.96 14.75 9.41
N ASP A 43 8.72 13.89 10.38
CA ASP A 43 9.76 13.50 11.33
C ASP A 43 10.75 12.56 10.63
N ILE A 44 11.89 13.11 10.21
CA ILE A 44 12.93 12.38 9.49
C ILE A 44 13.53 11.26 10.32
N ASN A 45 13.67 11.45 11.62
CA ASN A 45 14.26 10.44 12.48
C ASN A 45 13.34 9.23 12.60
N LEU A 46 12.04 9.48 12.81
CA LEU A 46 11.02 8.43 12.77
C LEU A 46 11.00 7.72 11.42
N LEU A 47 11.03 8.48 10.32
CA LEU A 47 11.01 7.95 8.96
C LEU A 47 12.22 7.03 8.67
N LYS A 48 13.43 7.50 8.97
CA LYS A 48 14.67 6.74 8.78
C LYS A 48 14.69 5.46 9.62
N ASN A 49 14.30 5.57 10.89
CA ASN A 49 14.26 4.44 11.81
C ASN A 49 13.20 3.41 11.38
N ALA A 50 12.01 3.85 10.96
CA ALA A 50 10.96 2.96 10.47
C ALA A 50 11.43 2.14 9.25
N ILE A 51 12.09 2.79 8.28
CA ILE A 51 12.65 2.10 7.10
C ILE A 51 13.78 1.16 7.50
N TYR A 52 14.68 1.59 8.38
CA TYR A 52 15.82 0.80 8.82
C TYR A 52 15.38 -0.49 9.53
N TYR A 53 14.49 -0.38 10.51
CA TYR A 53 14.02 -1.56 11.24
C TYR A 53 13.12 -2.47 10.39
N ASP A 54 12.34 -1.92 9.48
CA ASP A 54 11.56 -2.73 8.53
C ASP A 54 12.49 -3.58 7.63
N ASN A 55 13.59 -3.00 7.16
CA ASN A 55 14.57 -3.73 6.35
C ASN A 55 15.25 -4.85 7.13
N ILE A 56 15.68 -4.59 8.38
CA ILE A 56 16.25 -5.62 9.25
C ILE A 56 15.23 -6.73 9.50
N PHE A 57 14.01 -6.37 9.87
CA PHE A 57 12.95 -7.33 10.15
C PHE A 57 12.66 -8.22 8.94
N LYS A 58 12.52 -7.63 7.75
CA LYS A 58 12.30 -8.37 6.50
C LYS A 58 13.47 -9.27 6.12
N SER A 59 14.71 -8.82 6.34
CA SER A 59 15.90 -9.65 6.11
C SER A 59 15.89 -10.88 7.00
N ASN A 60 15.63 -10.71 8.29
CA ASN A 60 15.55 -11.81 9.26
C ASN A 60 14.43 -12.81 8.88
N LEU A 61 13.26 -12.30 8.43
CA LEU A 61 12.16 -13.16 7.95
C LEU A 61 12.56 -13.96 6.71
N ILE A 62 13.28 -13.36 5.77
CA ILE A 62 13.76 -14.04 4.56
C ILE A 62 14.75 -15.14 4.93
N GLU A 63 15.70 -14.87 5.82
CA GLU A 63 16.67 -15.85 6.29
C GLU A 63 15.95 -17.03 7.00
N LYS A 64 15.03 -16.72 7.91
CA LYS A 64 14.24 -17.74 8.58
C LYS A 64 13.45 -18.60 7.61
N LEU A 65 12.77 -17.98 6.64
CA LEU A 65 12.04 -18.70 5.60
C LEU A 65 12.96 -19.59 4.74
N LYS A 66 14.15 -19.11 4.38
CA LYS A 66 15.14 -19.90 3.64
C LYS A 66 15.59 -21.13 4.43
N LEU A 67 15.85 -20.97 5.71
CA LEU A 67 16.25 -22.09 6.58
C LEU A 67 15.16 -23.16 6.70
N ILE A 68 13.90 -22.74 6.84
CA ILE A 68 12.78 -23.67 6.99
C ILE A 68 12.42 -24.38 5.68
N THR A 69 12.44 -23.64 4.57
CA THR A 69 11.89 -24.10 3.29
C THR A 69 12.95 -24.56 2.28
N ASN A 70 14.21 -24.16 2.49
CA ASN A 70 15.30 -24.31 1.52
C ASN A 70 15.03 -23.67 0.14
N ILE A 71 14.17 -22.62 0.11
CA ILE A 71 13.82 -21.87 -1.10
C ILE A 71 14.81 -20.70 -1.28
N ASN A 72 15.32 -20.50 -2.48
CA ASN A 72 16.22 -19.38 -2.79
C ASN A 72 15.56 -18.01 -2.67
N ASN A 73 14.30 -17.90 -3.13
CA ASN A 73 13.53 -16.67 -3.05
C ASN A 73 12.16 -16.88 -2.39
N PRO A 74 12.05 -16.71 -1.05
CA PRO A 74 10.78 -16.86 -0.33
C PRO A 74 9.68 -15.87 -0.74
N LYS A 75 10.03 -14.78 -1.45
CA LYS A 75 9.04 -13.84 -2.01
C LYS A 75 8.39 -14.36 -3.29
N SER A 76 9.00 -15.33 -3.97
CA SER A 76 8.45 -15.92 -5.19
C SER A 76 7.20 -16.74 -4.89
N ASN A 77 6.09 -16.39 -5.58
CA ASN A 77 4.85 -17.16 -5.45
C ASN A 77 5.01 -18.59 -5.96
N ASN A 78 5.74 -18.78 -7.08
CA ASN A 78 5.91 -20.08 -7.70
C ASN A 78 6.71 -21.02 -6.79
N GLN A 79 7.90 -20.58 -6.33
CA GLN A 79 8.71 -21.38 -5.44
C GLN A 79 8.00 -21.76 -4.13
N MET A 80 7.17 -20.83 -3.61
CA MET A 80 6.39 -21.12 -2.41
C MET A 80 5.26 -22.13 -2.68
N LYS A 81 4.60 -22.05 -3.83
CA LYS A 81 3.60 -23.04 -4.24
C LYS A 81 4.22 -24.43 -4.44
N ASP A 82 5.37 -24.48 -5.09
CA ASP A 82 6.11 -25.74 -5.30
C ASP A 82 6.50 -26.38 -3.97
N TYR A 83 6.96 -25.55 -3.01
CA TYR A 83 7.25 -26.02 -1.66
C TYR A 83 6.01 -26.57 -0.94
N LEU A 84 4.88 -25.86 -0.97
CA LEU A 84 3.64 -26.31 -0.34
C LEU A 84 3.14 -27.61 -1.00
N LYS A 85 3.27 -27.70 -2.32
CA LYS A 85 2.95 -28.92 -3.07
C LYS A 85 3.81 -30.12 -2.65
N SER A 86 5.10 -29.89 -2.37
CA SER A 86 5.99 -30.94 -1.84
C SER A 86 5.58 -31.45 -0.45
N LEU A 87 4.83 -30.65 0.31
CA LEU A 87 4.23 -31.02 1.59
C LEU A 87 2.80 -31.58 1.46
N GLY A 88 2.35 -31.85 0.22
CA GLY A 88 1.03 -32.41 -0.06
C GLY A 88 -0.11 -31.38 -0.03
N VAL A 89 0.18 -30.09 -0.19
CA VAL A 89 -0.83 -29.03 -0.20
C VAL A 89 -0.79 -28.27 -1.52
N GLU A 90 -1.85 -28.42 -2.31
CA GLU A 90 -2.01 -27.64 -3.55
C GLU A 90 -2.68 -26.31 -3.28
N VAL A 91 -2.09 -25.22 -3.82
CA VAL A 91 -2.54 -23.84 -3.59
C VAL A 91 -2.63 -23.07 -4.89
N ASN A 92 -3.81 -22.61 -5.25
CA ASN A 92 -4.02 -21.79 -6.44
C ASN A 92 -3.57 -20.33 -6.23
N SER A 93 -3.82 -19.78 -5.04
CA SER A 93 -3.51 -18.41 -4.69
C SER A 93 -2.87 -18.34 -3.30
N LEU A 94 -1.94 -17.39 -3.13
CA LEU A 94 -1.33 -17.04 -1.84
C LEU A 94 -1.80 -15.65 -1.37
N SER A 95 -3.02 -15.23 -1.75
CA SER A 95 -3.67 -14.06 -1.19
C SER A 95 -3.99 -14.26 0.29
N LYS A 96 -4.20 -13.16 1.03
CA LYS A 96 -4.52 -13.23 2.47
C LYS A 96 -5.77 -14.08 2.75
N GLU A 97 -6.79 -13.92 1.90
CA GLU A 97 -8.04 -14.70 2.00
C GLU A 97 -7.80 -16.18 1.74
N SER A 98 -7.15 -16.50 0.60
CA SER A 98 -6.85 -17.88 0.22
C SER A 98 -5.99 -18.61 1.25
N VAL A 99 -5.03 -17.92 1.88
CA VAL A 99 -4.19 -18.48 2.95
C VAL A 99 -5.03 -18.73 4.20
N GLY A 100 -5.94 -17.82 4.55
CA GLY A 100 -6.87 -18.01 5.68
C GLY A 100 -7.77 -19.24 5.49
N ASP A 101 -8.36 -19.37 4.31
CA ASP A 101 -9.22 -20.53 3.96
C ASP A 101 -8.44 -21.83 3.98
N LEU A 102 -7.22 -21.80 3.43
CA LEU A 102 -6.31 -22.95 3.40
C LEU A 102 -6.01 -23.46 4.82
N LEU A 103 -5.60 -22.57 5.72
CA LEU A 103 -5.27 -22.93 7.11
C LEU A 103 -6.50 -23.39 7.92
N ASN A 104 -7.70 -22.99 7.49
CA ASN A 104 -8.94 -23.43 8.12
C ASN A 104 -9.50 -24.72 7.55
N SER A 105 -9.02 -25.19 6.39
CA SER A 105 -9.49 -26.42 5.78
C SER A 105 -9.18 -27.65 6.64
N CYS A 106 -10.13 -28.59 6.69
CA CYS A 106 -9.96 -29.84 7.43
C CYS A 106 -8.83 -30.71 6.89
N GLU A 107 -8.59 -30.65 5.58
CA GLU A 107 -7.56 -31.44 4.90
C GLU A 107 -6.16 -30.98 5.34
N VAL A 108 -5.92 -29.65 5.34
CA VAL A 108 -4.63 -29.11 5.73
C VAL A 108 -4.38 -29.28 7.23
N LYS A 109 -5.42 -29.14 8.09
CA LYS A 109 -5.30 -29.40 9.54
C LYS A 109 -4.94 -30.84 9.89
N LYS A 110 -5.29 -31.81 9.04
CA LYS A 110 -4.91 -33.21 9.20
C LYS A 110 -3.55 -33.55 8.60
N ASN A 111 -2.92 -32.63 7.89
CA ASN A 111 -1.62 -32.84 7.28
C ASN A 111 -0.55 -33.00 8.38
N PRO A 112 0.33 -34.02 8.31
CA PRO A 112 1.39 -34.21 9.31
C PRO A 112 2.37 -33.04 9.40
N HIS A 113 2.44 -32.20 8.36
CA HIS A 113 3.28 -30.99 8.29
C HIS A 113 2.53 -29.70 8.62
N TYR A 114 1.32 -29.76 9.19
CA TYR A 114 0.45 -28.60 9.43
C TYR A 114 1.15 -27.46 10.15
N GLU A 115 1.84 -27.73 11.25
CA GLU A 115 2.53 -26.67 12.03
C GLU A 115 3.62 -25.98 11.20
N LYS A 116 4.35 -26.73 10.38
CA LYS A 116 5.38 -26.19 9.50
C LYS A 116 4.76 -25.34 8.37
N ILE A 117 3.66 -25.80 7.78
CA ILE A 117 2.91 -25.07 6.76
C ILE A 117 2.40 -23.77 7.33
N LYS A 118 1.80 -23.79 8.53
CA LYS A 118 1.28 -22.63 9.22
C LYS A 118 2.41 -21.62 9.52
N GLU A 119 3.51 -22.07 10.10
CA GLU A 119 4.65 -21.20 10.40
C GLU A 119 5.17 -20.51 9.14
N VAL A 120 5.36 -21.22 8.04
CA VAL A 120 5.85 -20.67 6.77
C VAL A 120 4.87 -19.66 6.19
N LEU A 121 3.58 -19.93 6.22
CA LEU A 121 2.55 -19.01 5.72
C LEU A 121 2.42 -17.76 6.59
N ASP A 122 2.53 -17.88 7.91
CA ASP A 122 2.51 -16.76 8.85
C ASP A 122 3.74 -15.86 8.66
N LEU A 123 4.95 -16.43 8.56
CA LEU A 123 6.17 -15.68 8.27
C LEU A 123 6.10 -14.96 6.92
N ARG A 124 5.55 -15.62 5.91
CA ARG A 124 5.34 -15.02 4.60
C ARG A 124 4.31 -13.88 4.64
N ALA A 125 3.22 -14.04 5.39
CA ALA A 125 2.24 -12.99 5.59
C ALA A 125 2.86 -11.75 6.24
N MET A 126 3.74 -11.94 7.22
CA MET A 126 4.51 -10.86 7.84
C MET A 126 5.45 -10.17 6.83
N LEU A 127 6.16 -10.96 6.01
CA LEU A 127 7.07 -10.44 4.97
C LEU A 127 6.35 -9.59 3.92
N ASN A 128 5.10 -9.93 3.60
CA ASN A 128 4.28 -9.26 2.60
C ASN A 128 3.49 -8.06 3.14
N LYS A 129 3.63 -7.70 4.43
CA LYS A 129 3.00 -6.49 4.98
C LYS A 129 3.49 -5.25 4.23
N THR A 130 2.53 -4.44 3.78
CA THR A 130 2.79 -3.25 2.96
C THR A 130 2.67 -1.93 3.74
N SER A 131 2.29 -1.98 5.02
CA SER A 131 2.07 -0.78 5.85
C SER A 131 3.30 0.13 5.92
N THR A 132 4.50 -0.45 5.89
CA THR A 132 5.78 0.27 5.93
C THR A 132 6.17 0.92 4.60
N LYS A 133 5.58 0.51 3.47
CA LYS A 133 5.83 1.13 2.15
C LYS A 133 5.49 2.62 2.11
N LYS A 134 4.58 3.07 2.97
CA LYS A 134 4.24 4.50 3.10
C LYS A 134 5.44 5.35 3.52
N TYR A 135 6.31 4.84 4.38
CA TYR A 135 7.53 5.56 4.79
C TYR A 135 8.51 5.73 3.63
N GLU A 136 8.64 4.73 2.77
CA GLU A 136 9.47 4.86 1.56
C GLU A 136 8.85 5.85 0.57
N ALA A 137 7.52 5.87 0.43
CA ALA A 137 6.82 6.85 -0.38
C ALA A 137 7.00 8.27 0.18
N MET A 138 6.84 8.46 1.49
CA MET A 138 7.12 9.73 2.17
C MET A 138 8.54 10.22 1.89
N LYS A 139 9.54 9.33 2.01
CA LYS A 139 10.95 9.67 1.74
C LYS A 139 11.16 10.15 0.30
N ARG A 140 10.47 9.56 -0.68
CA ARG A 140 10.61 9.95 -2.09
C ARG A 140 9.91 11.26 -2.44
N CYS A 141 8.81 11.58 -1.74
CA CYS A 141 8.00 12.77 -2.00
C CYS A 141 8.38 13.98 -1.13
N MET A 142 9.30 13.78 -0.19
CA MET A 142 9.76 14.82 0.71
C MET A 142 10.63 15.82 -0.04
N CYS A 143 10.34 17.12 0.16
CA CYS A 143 11.13 18.23 -0.35
C CYS A 143 12.32 18.55 0.57
N ASP A 144 13.20 19.48 0.14
CA ASP A 144 14.41 19.83 0.88
C ASP A 144 14.13 20.47 2.25
N ASP A 145 12.96 21.05 2.43
CA ASP A 145 12.47 21.62 3.69
C ASP A 145 11.75 20.61 4.60
N GLU A 146 11.98 19.32 4.38
CA GLU A 146 11.42 18.20 5.17
C GLU A 146 9.89 18.12 5.13
N ARG A 147 9.25 18.74 4.13
CA ARG A 147 7.80 18.73 3.95
C ARG A 147 7.39 17.92 2.73
N ILE A 148 6.22 17.32 2.82
CA ILE A 148 5.55 16.68 1.68
C ILE A 148 4.38 17.55 1.26
N ARG A 149 4.34 17.93 -0.02
CA ARG A 149 3.32 18.79 -0.62
C ARG A 149 2.34 17.98 -1.47
N GLY A 150 1.14 18.51 -1.68
CA GLY A 150 0.13 17.86 -2.51
C GLY A 150 -0.42 16.57 -1.93
N LEU A 151 -0.42 16.40 -0.60
CA LEU A 151 -0.87 15.18 0.09
C LEU A 151 -2.37 14.96 0.06
N PHE A 152 -3.15 16.01 -0.12
CA PHE A 152 -4.60 15.96 -0.01
C PHE A 152 -5.27 16.28 -1.34
N GLN A 153 -6.43 15.66 -1.53
CA GLN A 153 -7.32 15.96 -2.63
C GLN A 153 -8.66 16.40 -2.07
N PHE A 154 -8.99 17.67 -2.30
CA PHE A 154 -10.32 18.20 -2.01
C PHE A 154 -11.38 17.36 -2.70
N TYR A 155 -12.43 17.01 -1.97
CA TYR A 155 -13.55 16.20 -2.46
C TYR A 155 -13.15 14.83 -3.07
N GLY A 156 -12.02 14.27 -2.64
CA GLY A 156 -11.47 13.04 -3.20
C GLY A 156 -12.37 11.80 -3.03
N ALA A 157 -13.23 11.81 -2.00
CA ALA A 157 -14.27 10.80 -1.80
C ALA A 157 -15.62 11.35 -2.31
N ASN A 158 -15.89 11.24 -3.59
CA ASN A 158 -17.01 11.88 -4.31
C ASN A 158 -18.39 11.71 -3.67
N ARG A 159 -18.66 10.56 -3.02
CA ARG A 159 -19.97 10.30 -2.39
C ARG A 159 -20.18 11.03 -1.06
N THR A 160 -19.11 11.37 -0.35
CA THR A 160 -19.17 11.90 1.02
C THR A 160 -18.55 13.29 1.15
N GLY A 161 -17.93 13.80 0.11
CA GLY A 161 -17.22 15.09 0.13
C GLY A 161 -15.97 15.11 1.01
N ARG A 162 -15.48 13.96 1.48
CA ARG A 162 -14.28 13.89 2.32
C ARG A 162 -13.02 14.10 1.48
N TRP A 163 -12.02 14.72 2.08
CA TRP A 163 -10.69 14.76 1.51
C TRP A 163 -10.09 13.35 1.43
N ALA A 164 -9.34 13.07 0.38
CA ALA A 164 -8.60 11.84 0.21
C ALA A 164 -7.08 12.11 0.30
N GLY A 165 -6.35 11.17 0.88
CA GLY A 165 -4.89 11.19 0.86
C GLY A 165 -4.36 10.69 -0.49
N ARG A 166 -3.24 11.26 -0.94
CA ARG A 166 -2.57 10.94 -2.21
C ARG A 166 -1.23 10.20 -2.05
N LEU A 167 -0.89 9.77 -0.84
CA LEU A 167 0.37 9.07 -0.55
C LEU A 167 0.13 7.58 -0.29
#